data_cdef995b2799d44b0cd28a9577c2871d
#
_entry.id   cdef995b2799d44b0cd28a9577c2871d
#
_cell.length_a   1.000
_cell.length_b   1.000
_cell.length_c   1.000
_cell.angle_alpha   90.00
_cell.angle_beta   90.00
_cell.angle_gamma   90.00
#
_symmetry.space_group_name_H-M   'P 1'
#
loop_
_entity.id
_entity.type
_entity.pdbx_description
1 polymer ?
#
loop_
_entity_poly.entity_id
_entity_poly.type
_entity_poly.pdbx_seq_one_letter_code
_entity_poly.pdbx_strand_id
1 'polypeptide(L)'
;LSDEVLEKAEQVLQTASQAIQAADWNQMNLIANRMLDQEMSEEQMSRATELFQIIDLAIFYRTAITDSISKLEIGNDFEVTRDFRVIVVEKSPEQLVVRYNAKNKTYTIDELPWALAHQLARFEVAGDTFSTAAKSVYQFIAPKTNDGLRDEALEWIREIQSDLDGTDKENIESTLKSLFSEKE
;
A
#
# COMPACT_ATOMS: atom_id res chain seq x y z
N LEU A 1 26.09 21.14 4.39
CA LEU A 1 25.84 19.97 5.25
C LEU A 1 27.15 19.19 5.45
N SER A 2 27.36 18.69 6.66
CA SER A 2 28.52 17.85 6.94
C SER A 2 28.36 16.46 6.32
N ASP A 3 29.50 15.79 6.11
CA ASP A 3 29.48 14.40 5.59
C ASP A 3 28.70 13.46 6.51
N GLU A 4 28.80 13.66 7.82
CA GLU A 4 28.05 12.90 8.82
C GLU A 4 26.53 13.04 8.67
N VAL A 5 26.06 14.27 8.42
CA VAL A 5 24.62 14.53 8.21
C VAL A 5 24.14 13.89 6.91
N LEU A 6 24.92 14.01 5.84
CA LEU A 6 24.59 13.38 4.55
C LEU A 6 24.55 11.85 4.64
N GLU A 7 25.47 11.25 5.41
CA GLU A 7 25.50 9.82 5.63
C GLU A 7 24.30 9.32 6.43
N LYS A 8 23.93 10.05 7.49
CA LYS A 8 22.70 9.73 8.25
C LYS A 8 21.45 9.82 7.38
N ALA A 9 21.38 10.83 6.54
CA ALA A 9 20.28 10.97 5.58
C ALA A 9 20.22 9.78 4.62
N GLU A 10 21.36 9.33 4.10
CA GLU A 10 21.43 8.17 3.21
C GLU A 10 20.97 6.89 3.92
N GLN A 11 21.33 6.70 5.17
CA GLN A 11 20.85 5.56 5.98
C GLN A 11 19.35 5.58 6.17
N VAL A 12 18.75 6.74 6.41
CA VAL A 12 17.29 6.90 6.52
C VAL A 12 16.59 6.53 5.21
N LEU A 13 17.10 7.01 4.09
CA LEU A 13 16.56 6.71 2.76
C LEU A 13 16.66 5.21 2.43
N GLN A 14 17.79 4.61 2.75
CA GLN A 14 18.00 3.17 2.55
C GLN A 14 17.03 2.34 3.41
N THR A 15 16.84 2.73 4.66
CA THR A 15 15.88 2.07 5.56
C THR A 15 14.46 2.17 5.02
N ALA A 16 14.07 3.33 4.49
CA ALA A 16 12.77 3.51 3.85
C ALA A 16 12.59 2.59 2.63
N SER A 17 13.58 2.53 1.75
CA SER A 17 13.56 1.65 0.58
C SER A 17 13.42 0.18 0.98
N GLN A 18 14.18 -0.26 1.99
CA GLN A 18 14.11 -1.63 2.50
C GLN A 18 12.76 -1.96 3.13
N ALA A 19 12.17 -1.03 3.88
CA ALA A 19 10.86 -1.21 4.47
C ALA A 19 9.78 -1.40 3.41
N ILE A 20 9.82 -0.63 2.33
CA ILE A 20 8.91 -0.76 1.18
C ILE A 20 9.11 -2.11 0.51
N GLN A 21 10.34 -2.49 0.20
CA GLN A 21 10.67 -3.76 -0.45
C GLN A 21 10.24 -4.97 0.36
N ALA A 22 10.29 -4.87 1.69
CA ALA A 22 9.89 -5.93 2.62
C ALA A 22 8.39 -5.89 2.99
N ALA A 23 7.65 -4.89 2.53
CA ALA A 23 6.28 -4.62 2.96
C ALA A 23 6.15 -4.58 4.48
N ASP A 24 7.11 -3.96 5.15
CA ASP A 24 7.13 -3.80 6.59
C ASP A 24 6.34 -2.53 6.97
N TRP A 25 5.04 -2.71 7.20
CA TRP A 25 4.11 -1.61 7.44
C TRP A 25 4.47 -0.75 8.65
N ASN A 26 4.89 -1.38 9.73
CA ASN A 26 5.28 -0.68 10.95
C ASN A 26 6.55 0.15 10.72
N GLN A 27 7.54 -0.41 10.06
CA GLN A 27 8.77 0.30 9.73
C GLN A 27 8.54 1.43 8.75
N MET A 28 7.64 1.24 7.76
CA MET A 28 7.24 2.32 6.85
C MET A 28 6.68 3.52 7.62
N ASN A 29 5.78 3.30 8.58
CA ASN A 29 5.23 4.37 9.41
C ASN A 29 6.31 5.10 10.21
N LEU A 30 7.23 4.36 10.83
CA LEU A 30 8.31 4.94 11.62
C LEU A 30 9.27 5.75 10.78
N ILE A 31 9.69 5.22 9.65
CA ILE A 31 10.70 5.86 8.80
C ILE A 31 10.14 7.08 8.08
N ALA A 32 8.85 7.08 7.75
CA ALA A 32 8.21 8.25 7.13
C ALA A 32 8.35 9.49 8.01
N ASN A 33 8.13 9.35 9.32
CA ASN A 33 8.29 10.44 10.27
C ASN A 33 9.76 10.88 10.39
N ARG A 34 10.70 9.94 10.38
CA ARG A 34 12.13 10.26 10.43
C ARG A 34 12.60 11.02 9.19
N MET A 35 12.08 10.68 8.02
CA MET A 35 12.43 11.41 6.79
C MET A 35 12.05 12.89 6.86
N LEU A 36 10.93 13.22 7.52
CA LEU A 36 10.47 14.59 7.67
C LEU A 36 11.41 15.45 8.56
N ASP A 37 12.06 14.83 9.54
CA ASP A 37 12.89 15.52 10.52
C ASP A 37 14.40 15.49 10.18
N GLN A 38 14.80 14.75 9.17
CA GLN A 38 16.21 14.59 8.80
C GLN A 38 16.67 15.71 7.88
N GLU A 39 17.78 16.35 8.23
CA GLU A 39 18.47 17.27 7.31
C GLU A 39 19.02 16.49 6.13
N MET A 40 18.79 17.00 4.92
CA MET A 40 19.14 16.34 3.67
C MET A 40 19.64 17.33 2.62
N SER A 41 20.45 16.86 1.68
CA SER A 41 20.73 17.60 0.47
C SER A 41 19.47 17.69 -0.42
N GLU A 42 19.49 18.56 -1.42
CA GLU A 42 18.37 18.70 -2.37
C GLU A 42 18.07 17.37 -3.08
N GLU A 43 19.10 16.65 -3.48
CA GLU A 43 18.97 15.34 -4.13
C GLU A 43 18.33 14.31 -3.19
N GLN A 44 18.81 14.25 -1.94
CA GLN A 44 18.25 13.38 -0.93
C GLN A 44 16.80 13.74 -0.59
N MET A 45 16.49 15.03 -0.51
CA MET A 45 15.12 15.51 -0.28
C MET A 45 14.17 15.08 -1.39
N SER A 46 14.62 15.15 -2.63
CA SER A 46 13.84 14.66 -3.78
C SER A 46 13.53 13.17 -3.66
N ARG A 47 14.54 12.37 -3.35
CA ARG A 47 14.36 10.92 -3.11
C ARG A 47 13.43 10.64 -1.92
N ALA A 48 13.59 11.38 -0.83
CA ALA A 48 12.73 11.26 0.34
C ALA A 48 11.26 11.54 -0.01
N THR A 49 11.01 12.56 -0.80
CA THR A 49 9.65 12.91 -1.25
C THR A 49 9.02 11.78 -2.06
N GLU A 50 9.77 11.17 -2.97
CA GLU A 50 9.30 10.04 -3.77
C GLU A 50 8.99 8.82 -2.88
N LEU A 51 9.87 8.48 -1.96
CA LEU A 51 9.68 7.36 -1.04
C LEU A 51 8.52 7.61 -0.08
N PHE A 52 8.41 8.82 0.45
CA PHE A 52 7.32 9.22 1.33
C PHE A 52 5.97 9.06 0.63
N GLN A 53 5.87 9.47 -0.62
CA GLN A 53 4.65 9.32 -1.41
C GLN A 53 4.23 7.86 -1.57
N ILE A 54 5.16 6.96 -1.85
CA ILE A 54 4.89 5.52 -1.95
C ILE A 54 4.37 4.98 -0.61
N ILE A 55 5.04 5.33 0.47
CA ILE A 55 4.63 4.90 1.81
C ILE A 55 3.22 5.43 2.15
N ASP A 56 2.99 6.71 1.91
CA ASP A 56 1.70 7.35 2.21
C ASP A 56 0.54 6.69 1.47
N LEU A 57 0.69 6.45 0.17
CA LEU A 57 -0.31 5.79 -0.65
C LEU A 57 -0.59 4.35 -0.18
N ALA A 58 0.46 3.58 0.07
CA ALA A 58 0.32 2.20 0.52
C ALA A 58 -0.38 2.08 1.88
N ILE A 59 0.05 2.90 2.84
CA ILE A 59 -0.53 2.94 4.18
C ILE A 59 -1.99 3.42 4.14
N PHE A 60 -2.29 4.42 3.32
CA PHE A 60 -3.66 4.89 3.14
C PHE A 60 -4.58 3.75 2.69
N TYR A 61 -4.18 2.98 1.70
CA TYR A 61 -5.01 1.89 1.20
C TYR A 61 -5.14 0.74 2.21
N ARG A 62 -4.05 0.35 2.85
CA ARG A 62 -4.08 -0.67 3.89
C ARG A 62 -4.96 -0.25 5.07
N THR A 63 -4.90 1.01 5.46
CA THR A 63 -5.75 1.58 6.51
C THR A 63 -7.23 1.53 6.10
N ALA A 64 -7.55 1.80 4.84
CA ALA A 64 -8.91 1.66 4.35
C ALA A 64 -9.44 0.22 4.53
N ILE A 65 -8.61 -0.78 4.26
CA ILE A 65 -8.96 -2.19 4.49
C ILE A 65 -9.22 -2.45 5.97
N THR A 66 -8.30 -2.06 6.84
CA THR A 66 -8.43 -2.30 8.29
C THR A 66 -9.58 -1.52 8.92
N ASP A 67 -9.83 -0.29 8.49
CA ASP A 67 -10.97 0.50 8.94
C ASP A 67 -12.29 -0.13 8.50
N SER A 68 -12.34 -0.62 7.26
CA SER A 68 -13.51 -1.34 6.77
C SER A 68 -13.83 -2.55 7.65
N ILE A 69 -12.83 -3.35 7.98
CA ILE A 69 -12.99 -4.51 8.86
C ILE A 69 -13.50 -4.07 10.24
N SER A 70 -12.96 -2.99 10.79
CA SER A 70 -13.39 -2.49 12.10
C SER A 70 -14.86 -2.08 12.13
N LYS A 71 -15.40 -1.62 11.01
CA LYS A 71 -16.80 -1.17 10.88
C LYS A 71 -17.77 -2.28 10.52
N LEU A 72 -17.29 -3.44 10.05
CA LEU A 72 -18.14 -4.58 9.79
C LEU A 72 -18.75 -5.11 11.10
N GLU A 73 -19.95 -5.62 11.01
CA GLU A 73 -20.61 -6.31 12.12
C GLU A 73 -20.61 -7.82 11.85
N ILE A 74 -20.53 -8.60 12.91
CA ILE A 74 -20.67 -10.06 12.82
C ILE A 74 -22.06 -10.37 12.26
N GLY A 75 -22.10 -11.22 11.25
CA GLY A 75 -23.33 -11.53 10.51
C GLY A 75 -23.52 -10.69 9.25
N ASN A 76 -22.74 -9.62 9.04
CA ASN A 76 -22.79 -8.89 7.77
C ASN A 76 -22.49 -9.83 6.61
N ASP A 77 -23.30 -9.69 5.57
CA ASP A 77 -23.27 -10.49 4.37
C ASP A 77 -23.09 -9.54 3.19
N PHE A 78 -22.07 -9.77 2.36
CA PHE A 78 -21.83 -8.92 1.20
C PHE A 78 -21.19 -9.68 0.04
N GLU A 79 -21.44 -9.18 -1.16
CA GLU A 79 -20.86 -9.68 -2.38
C GLU A 79 -19.45 -9.12 -2.57
N VAL A 80 -18.47 -10.00 -2.81
CA VAL A 80 -17.08 -9.64 -3.10
C VAL A 80 -16.89 -9.54 -4.62
N THR A 81 -17.30 -10.59 -5.33
CA THR A 81 -17.43 -10.64 -6.79
C THR A 81 -18.73 -11.34 -7.11
N ARG A 82 -19.10 -11.43 -8.39
CA ARG A 82 -20.34 -12.01 -8.86
C ARG A 82 -20.66 -13.39 -8.23
N ASP A 83 -19.64 -14.21 -8.05
CA ASP A 83 -19.80 -15.59 -7.54
C ASP A 83 -19.12 -15.80 -6.18
N PHE A 84 -18.70 -14.72 -5.54
CA PHE A 84 -18.00 -14.76 -4.25
C PHE A 84 -18.71 -13.86 -3.25
N ARG A 85 -19.51 -14.48 -2.38
CA ARG A 85 -20.24 -13.81 -1.32
C ARG A 85 -19.80 -14.36 0.02
N VAL A 86 -19.61 -13.49 1.00
CA VAL A 86 -19.10 -13.86 2.33
C VAL A 86 -20.02 -13.35 3.45
N ILE A 87 -19.97 -14.05 4.57
CA ILE A 87 -20.62 -13.64 5.82
C ILE A 87 -19.51 -13.46 6.86
N VAL A 88 -19.52 -12.33 7.56
CA VAL A 88 -18.55 -12.04 8.63
C VAL A 88 -18.89 -12.89 9.84
N VAL A 89 -17.96 -13.74 10.26
CA VAL A 89 -18.11 -14.65 11.41
C VAL A 89 -17.42 -14.09 12.64
N GLU A 90 -16.21 -13.58 12.47
CA GLU A 90 -15.39 -13.04 13.56
C GLU A 90 -14.41 -12.03 13.00
N LYS A 91 -14.02 -11.06 13.81
CA LYS A 91 -13.04 -10.03 13.42
C LYS A 91 -12.24 -9.55 14.61
N SER A 92 -11.01 -9.14 14.32
CA SER A 92 -10.13 -8.43 15.23
C SER A 92 -9.30 -7.43 14.41
N PRO A 93 -8.49 -6.56 15.04
CA PRO A 93 -7.62 -5.64 14.28
C PRO A 93 -6.65 -6.35 13.32
N GLU A 94 -6.34 -7.62 13.55
CA GLU A 94 -5.31 -8.37 12.83
C GLU A 94 -5.88 -9.46 11.93
N GLN A 95 -7.15 -9.85 12.12
CA GLN A 95 -7.73 -11.01 11.44
C GLN A 95 -9.19 -10.77 11.05
N LEU A 96 -9.60 -11.45 10.00
CA LEU A 96 -10.99 -11.55 9.58
C LEU A 96 -11.34 -13.02 9.34
N VAL A 97 -12.44 -13.47 9.96
CA VAL A 97 -13.01 -14.79 9.70
C VAL A 97 -14.30 -14.59 8.93
N VAL A 98 -14.37 -15.20 7.77
CA VAL A 98 -15.57 -15.17 6.91
C VAL A 98 -16.02 -16.58 6.60
N ARG A 99 -17.32 -16.72 6.38
CA ARG A 99 -17.90 -17.97 5.88
C ARG A 99 -18.12 -17.84 4.38
N TYR A 100 -17.60 -18.80 3.66
CA TYR A 100 -17.76 -18.93 2.22
C TYR A 100 -17.95 -20.41 1.86
N ASN A 101 -18.97 -20.72 1.07
CA ASN A 101 -19.33 -22.11 0.73
C ASN A 101 -19.45 -23.03 1.97
N ALA A 102 -20.15 -22.55 2.99
CA ALA A 102 -20.39 -23.24 4.26
C ALA A 102 -19.12 -23.56 5.07
N LYS A 103 -17.99 -22.97 4.73
CA LYS A 103 -16.71 -23.13 5.46
C LYS A 103 -16.21 -21.79 5.99
N ASN A 104 -15.71 -21.80 7.22
CA ASN A 104 -15.04 -20.64 7.80
C ASN A 104 -13.61 -20.56 7.28
N LYS A 105 -13.22 -19.36 6.84
CA LYS A 105 -11.86 -19.03 6.39
C LYS A 105 -11.32 -17.90 7.25
N THR A 106 -10.14 -18.10 7.81
CA THR A 106 -9.45 -17.09 8.62
C THR A 106 -8.31 -16.49 7.82
N TYR A 107 -8.28 -15.17 7.76
CA TYR A 107 -7.24 -14.42 7.05
C TYR A 107 -6.64 -13.36 7.97
N THR A 108 -5.31 -13.25 7.97
CA THR A 108 -4.66 -12.00 8.40
C THR A 108 -4.86 -10.95 7.31
N ILE A 109 -4.59 -9.68 7.64
CA ILE A 109 -4.77 -8.59 6.67
C ILE A 109 -3.95 -8.85 5.40
N ASP A 110 -2.70 -9.26 5.54
CA ASP A 110 -1.81 -9.50 4.39
C ASP A 110 -2.12 -10.79 3.61
N GLU A 111 -2.94 -11.66 4.17
CA GLU A 111 -3.36 -12.91 3.53
C GLU A 111 -4.74 -12.84 2.87
N LEU A 112 -5.45 -11.73 3.00
CA LEU A 112 -6.76 -11.57 2.38
C LEU A 112 -6.69 -11.84 0.87
N PRO A 113 -7.63 -12.60 0.29
CA PRO A 113 -7.76 -12.68 -1.17
C PRO A 113 -7.89 -11.28 -1.77
N TRP A 114 -7.23 -11.03 -2.89
CA TRP A 114 -7.20 -9.70 -3.50
C TRP A 114 -8.59 -9.11 -3.76
N ALA A 115 -9.50 -9.92 -4.27
CA ALA A 115 -10.88 -9.47 -4.49
C ALA A 115 -11.55 -9.00 -3.20
N LEU A 116 -11.34 -9.73 -2.10
CA LEU A 116 -11.89 -9.38 -0.80
C LEU A 116 -11.22 -8.12 -0.24
N ALA A 117 -9.89 -8.04 -0.30
CA ALA A 117 -9.15 -6.84 0.14
C ALA A 117 -9.64 -5.59 -0.59
N HIS A 118 -9.76 -5.65 -1.91
CA HIS A 118 -10.24 -4.52 -2.71
C HIS A 118 -11.70 -4.17 -2.44
N GLN A 119 -12.56 -5.15 -2.19
CA GLN A 119 -13.96 -4.89 -1.82
C GLN A 119 -14.06 -4.21 -0.46
N LEU A 120 -13.27 -4.65 0.51
CA LEU A 120 -13.21 -4.01 1.83
C LEU A 120 -12.73 -2.55 1.72
N ALA A 121 -11.68 -2.30 0.95
CA ALA A 121 -11.19 -0.94 0.72
C ALA A 121 -12.27 -0.07 0.06
N ARG A 122 -13.03 -0.60 -0.89
CA ARG A 122 -14.10 0.16 -1.58
C ARG A 122 -15.19 0.67 -0.66
N PHE A 123 -15.42 0.03 0.48
CA PHE A 123 -16.38 0.55 1.46
C PHE A 123 -15.92 1.85 2.12
N GLU A 124 -14.62 2.14 2.09
CA GLU A 124 -14.01 3.26 2.81
C GLU A 124 -13.47 4.37 1.89
N VAL A 125 -13.11 4.04 0.64
CA VAL A 125 -12.48 5.02 -0.26
C VAL A 125 -13.46 5.55 -1.29
N ALA A 126 -13.29 6.82 -1.65
CA ALA A 126 -13.94 7.37 -2.84
C ALA A 126 -13.28 6.76 -4.08
N GLY A 127 -14.00 6.59 -5.16
CA GLY A 127 -13.41 6.07 -6.40
C GLY A 127 -12.67 7.15 -7.20
N ASP A 128 -11.80 7.92 -6.57
CA ASP A 128 -11.07 9.03 -7.16
C ASP A 128 -9.66 8.62 -7.61
N THR A 129 -8.96 9.55 -8.23
CA THR A 129 -7.59 9.36 -8.73
C THR A 129 -6.63 8.97 -7.61
N PHE A 130 -6.72 9.63 -6.46
CA PHE A 130 -5.87 9.35 -5.31
C PHE A 130 -6.08 7.92 -4.81
N SER A 131 -7.33 7.48 -4.68
CA SER A 131 -7.66 6.12 -4.24
C SER A 131 -7.17 5.06 -5.22
N THR A 132 -7.24 5.33 -6.52
CA THR A 132 -6.71 4.43 -7.56
C THR A 132 -5.19 4.34 -7.48
N ALA A 133 -4.50 5.47 -7.28
CA ALA A 133 -3.05 5.48 -7.06
C ALA A 133 -2.68 4.66 -5.81
N ALA A 134 -3.40 4.85 -4.71
CA ALA A 134 -3.17 4.11 -3.46
C ALA A 134 -3.40 2.60 -3.63
N LYS A 135 -4.48 2.21 -4.30
CA LYS A 135 -4.77 0.81 -4.66
C LYS A 135 -3.62 0.19 -5.45
N SER A 136 -3.14 0.92 -6.44
CA SER A 136 -2.07 0.46 -7.33
C SER A 136 -0.77 0.25 -6.58
N VAL A 137 -0.37 1.21 -5.77
CA VAL A 137 0.86 1.12 -4.96
C VAL A 137 0.75 -0.04 -3.96
N TYR A 138 -0.37 -0.17 -3.27
CA TYR A 138 -0.59 -1.26 -2.33
C TYR A 138 -0.48 -2.64 -3.02
N GLN A 139 -1.14 -2.81 -4.16
CA GLN A 139 -1.08 -4.08 -4.90
C GLN A 139 0.33 -4.37 -5.41
N PHE A 140 1.09 -3.34 -5.76
CA PHE A 140 2.47 -3.52 -6.23
C PHE A 140 3.41 -4.03 -5.13
N ILE A 141 3.25 -3.55 -3.89
CA ILE A 141 4.22 -3.81 -2.81
C ILE A 141 3.79 -4.83 -1.76
N ALA A 142 2.51 -5.12 -1.62
CA ALA A 142 2.01 -6.01 -0.57
C ALA A 142 2.65 -7.41 -0.65
N PRO A 143 2.80 -8.12 0.50
CA PRO A 143 3.56 -9.39 0.53
C PRO A 143 3.06 -10.46 -0.43
N LYS A 144 1.77 -10.46 -0.72
CA LYS A 144 1.11 -11.48 -1.54
C LYS A 144 1.16 -11.20 -3.05
N THR A 145 1.81 -10.11 -3.45
CA THR A 145 1.88 -9.70 -4.85
C THR A 145 2.77 -10.63 -5.70
N ASN A 146 2.62 -10.54 -7.00
CA ASN A 146 3.44 -11.23 -7.99
C ASN A 146 3.60 -10.34 -9.23
N ASP A 147 4.36 -10.80 -10.22
CA ASP A 147 4.65 -10.02 -11.42
C ASP A 147 3.40 -9.63 -12.20
N GLY A 148 2.43 -10.54 -12.32
CA GLY A 148 1.16 -10.24 -13.01
C GLY A 148 0.34 -9.16 -12.31
N LEU A 149 0.28 -9.21 -10.98
CA LEU A 149 -0.42 -8.21 -10.16
C LEU A 149 0.31 -6.86 -10.18
N ARG A 150 1.63 -6.88 -10.24
CA ARG A 150 2.44 -5.66 -10.40
C ARG A 150 2.19 -5.01 -11.76
N ASP A 151 2.16 -5.79 -12.82
CA ASP A 151 1.87 -5.28 -14.17
C ASP A 151 0.48 -4.65 -14.23
N GLU A 152 -0.52 -5.29 -13.63
CA GLU A 152 -1.87 -4.75 -13.53
C GLU A 152 -1.89 -3.42 -12.77
N ALA A 153 -1.18 -3.35 -11.65
CA ALA A 153 -1.07 -2.12 -10.85
C ALA A 153 -0.43 -0.97 -11.65
N LEU A 154 0.61 -1.26 -12.43
CA LEU A 154 1.24 -0.26 -13.30
C LEU A 154 0.30 0.21 -14.41
N GLU A 155 -0.54 -0.67 -14.96
CA GLU A 155 -1.55 -0.28 -15.94
C GLU A 155 -2.56 0.71 -15.34
N TRP A 156 -3.02 0.48 -14.12
CA TRP A 156 -3.91 1.41 -13.43
C TRP A 156 -3.27 2.79 -13.22
N ILE A 157 -1.99 2.82 -12.86
CA ILE A 157 -1.24 4.08 -12.69
C ILE A 157 -1.18 4.82 -14.04
N ARG A 158 -0.90 4.12 -15.13
CA ARG A 158 -0.85 4.72 -16.48
C ARG A 158 -2.20 5.28 -16.91
N GLU A 159 -3.30 4.61 -16.59
CA GLU A 159 -4.66 5.07 -16.91
C GLU A 159 -5.01 6.39 -16.21
N ILE A 160 -4.55 6.60 -15.00
CA ILE A 160 -4.81 7.81 -14.22
C ILE A 160 -3.72 8.88 -14.37
N GLN A 161 -2.68 8.62 -15.13
CA GLN A 161 -1.50 9.48 -15.20
C GLN A 161 -1.85 10.90 -15.62
N SER A 162 -2.79 11.09 -16.56
CA SER A 162 -3.25 12.40 -17.01
C SER A 162 -3.99 13.20 -15.93
N ASP A 163 -4.55 12.52 -14.93
CA ASP A 163 -5.33 13.11 -13.85
C ASP A 163 -4.49 13.36 -12.58
N LEU A 164 -3.25 12.87 -12.56
CA LEU A 164 -2.31 13.15 -11.47
C LEU A 164 -1.71 14.54 -11.61
N ASP A 165 -1.54 15.22 -10.49
CA ASP A 165 -0.98 16.58 -10.44
C ASP A 165 0.56 16.57 -10.45
N GLY A 166 1.16 17.49 -11.20
CA GLY A 166 2.57 17.87 -11.11
C GLY A 166 3.55 16.70 -11.24
N THR A 167 4.49 16.62 -10.31
CA THR A 167 5.57 15.63 -10.29
C THR A 167 5.12 14.22 -9.99
N ASP A 168 3.96 14.03 -9.38
CA ASP A 168 3.39 12.72 -9.04
C ASP A 168 3.15 11.88 -10.30
N LYS A 169 2.87 12.55 -11.39
CA LYS A 169 2.59 11.97 -12.69
C LYS A 169 3.68 11.06 -13.23
N GLU A 170 4.94 11.41 -12.98
CA GLU A 170 6.09 10.69 -13.52
C GLU A 170 6.81 9.83 -12.49
N ASN A 171 6.62 10.13 -11.20
CA ASN A 171 7.44 9.57 -10.14
C ASN A 171 6.93 8.25 -9.56
N ILE A 172 5.62 8.02 -9.50
CA ILE A 172 5.08 6.80 -8.88
C ILE A 172 5.57 5.55 -9.60
N GLU A 173 5.36 5.45 -10.90
CA GLU A 173 5.77 4.29 -11.69
C GLU A 173 7.29 4.10 -11.67
N SER A 174 8.05 5.17 -11.92
CA SER A 174 9.51 5.09 -11.96
C SER A 174 10.10 4.73 -10.59
N THR A 175 9.54 5.25 -9.50
CA THR A 175 9.99 4.94 -8.15
C THR A 175 9.73 3.47 -7.80
N LEU A 176 8.54 2.95 -8.12
CA LEU A 176 8.20 1.54 -7.91
C LEU A 176 9.13 0.62 -8.69
N LYS A 177 9.38 0.91 -9.96
CA LYS A 177 10.30 0.13 -10.80
C LYS A 177 11.72 0.16 -10.25
N SER A 178 12.21 1.32 -9.85
CA SER A 178 13.54 1.47 -9.26
C SER A 178 13.71 0.68 -7.97
N LEU A 179 12.72 0.74 -7.08
CA LEU A 179 12.74 0.03 -5.80
C LEU A 179 12.82 -1.49 -5.95
N PHE A 180 12.18 -2.05 -6.95
CA PHE A 180 12.05 -3.50 -7.10
C PHE A 180 12.95 -4.10 -8.19
N SER A 181 13.56 -3.30 -9.05
CA SER A 181 14.55 -3.77 -10.04
C SER A 181 15.86 -4.18 -9.38
N GLU A 182 16.20 -3.63 -8.23
CA GLU A 182 17.43 -3.94 -7.48
C GLU A 182 17.39 -5.32 -6.80
N LYS A 183 16.27 -6.04 -6.87
CA LYS A 183 16.11 -7.39 -6.30
C LYS A 183 16.48 -8.53 -7.26
N GLU A 184 16.75 -8.21 -8.51
CA GLU A 184 17.14 -9.21 -9.52
C GLU A 184 18.63 -9.53 -9.47
#